data_d5b8953dbd85d7f7dec67335485088ff
#
_entry.id   d5b8953dbd85d7f7dec67335485088ff
#
_cell.length_a   1.000
_cell.length_b   1.000
_cell.length_c   1.000
_cell.angle_alpha   90.00
_cell.angle_beta   90.00
_cell.angle_gamma   90.00
#
_symmetry.space_group_name_H-M   'P 1'
#
loop_
_entity.id
_entity.type
_entity.pdbx_description
1 polymer ?
#
loop_
_entity_poly.entity_id
_entity_poly.type
_entity_poly.pdbx_seq_one_letter_code
_entity_poly.pdbx_strand_id
1 'polypeptide(L)'
;YNPIGLHIDGGFNFEDQIYKQTLIPLTPVGSTVIFKNRYYGNSTNFTIDKKELEFKKLNYGQNKRSSEHVGLFGNKPFDAEIHKKYLAHENIGNLVGLEVELIFQWEIGSMLIFDRSNLHCSSSVIEGKKIGLTTFTKK
;
A
#
# COMPACT_ATOMS: atom_id res chain seq x y z
N TYR A 1 15.61 -4.98 6.56
CA TYR A 1 14.21 -4.54 6.63
C TYR A 1 13.63 -4.45 5.22
N ASN A 2 12.55 -5.20 4.99
CA ASN A 2 11.81 -5.10 3.73
C ASN A 2 10.56 -4.26 3.96
N PRO A 3 10.42 -3.11 3.30
CA PRO A 3 9.21 -2.32 3.35
C PRO A 3 7.99 -3.12 2.86
N ILE A 4 6.83 -2.82 3.39
CA ILE A 4 5.59 -3.46 2.93
C ILE A 4 5.27 -2.91 1.54
N GLY A 5 5.17 -3.81 0.56
CA GLY A 5 4.83 -3.48 -0.82
C GLY A 5 3.37 -3.08 -1.01
N LEU A 6 2.90 -3.11 -2.26
CA LEU A 6 1.53 -2.73 -2.60
C LEU A 6 0.50 -3.64 -1.92
N HIS A 7 -0.38 -3.07 -1.13
CA HIS A 7 -1.39 -3.82 -0.37
C HIS A 7 -2.62 -2.97 -0.01
N ILE A 8 -3.62 -3.66 0.50
CA ILE A 8 -4.60 -3.13 1.44
C ILE A 8 -4.45 -3.89 2.76
N ASP A 9 -4.86 -3.31 3.86
CA ASP A 9 -4.93 -4.01 5.13
C ASP A 9 -6.11 -4.99 5.10
N GLY A 10 -5.80 -6.25 4.84
CA GLY A 10 -6.76 -7.31 4.60
C GLY A 10 -7.31 -7.99 5.85
N GLY A 11 -8.04 -9.08 5.63
CA GLY A 11 -8.65 -9.87 6.71
C GLY A 11 -10.00 -9.33 7.17
N PHE A 12 -10.63 -8.44 6.40
CA PHE A 12 -11.91 -7.81 6.70
C PHE A 12 -12.99 -8.24 5.70
N ASN A 13 -14.23 -8.23 6.15
CA ASN A 13 -15.38 -8.39 5.28
C ASN A 13 -15.52 -7.16 4.35
N PHE A 14 -16.21 -7.33 3.22
CA PHE A 14 -16.45 -6.25 2.27
C PHE A 14 -17.03 -4.98 2.93
N GLU A 15 -17.95 -5.14 3.87
CA GLU A 15 -18.56 -4.03 4.59
C GLU A 15 -17.56 -3.23 5.42
N ASP A 16 -16.51 -3.87 5.93
CA ASP A 16 -15.48 -3.19 6.72
C ASP A 16 -14.58 -2.29 5.86
N GLN A 17 -14.50 -2.53 4.56
CA GLN A 17 -13.65 -1.77 3.65
C GLN A 17 -14.18 -0.37 3.32
N ILE A 18 -15.43 -0.10 3.61
CA ILE A 18 -16.03 1.24 3.46
C ILE A 18 -15.66 2.20 4.59
N TYR A 19 -15.07 1.68 5.66
CA TYR A 19 -14.65 2.47 6.82
C TYR A 19 -13.22 3.01 6.66
N LYS A 20 -12.84 3.82 7.62
CA LYS A 20 -11.52 4.45 7.67
C LYS A 20 -10.53 3.58 8.45
N GLN A 21 -9.27 3.81 8.15
CA GLN A 21 -8.17 3.41 9.01
C GLN A 21 -7.32 4.62 9.34
N THR A 22 -6.60 4.54 10.44
CA THR A 22 -5.66 5.57 10.85
C THR A 22 -4.26 4.99 10.97
N LEU A 23 -3.28 5.83 10.74
CA LEU A 23 -1.87 5.52 10.94
C LEU A 23 -1.24 6.63 11.76
N ILE A 24 -0.69 6.27 12.91
CA ILE A 24 -0.03 7.18 13.84
C ILE A 24 1.45 6.82 13.90
N PRO A 25 2.36 7.66 13.37
CA PRO A 25 3.78 7.43 13.48
C PRO A 25 4.26 7.48 14.93
N LEU A 26 5.01 6.45 15.33
CA LEU A 26 5.72 6.42 16.62
C LEU A 26 7.21 6.70 16.45
N THR A 27 7.68 6.71 15.21
CA THR A 27 9.03 7.12 14.83
C THR A 27 8.96 8.03 13.60
N PRO A 28 9.84 9.05 13.49
CA PRO A 28 9.83 9.97 12.35
C PRO A 28 10.64 9.42 11.17
N VAL A 29 10.32 8.20 10.72
CA VAL A 29 11.10 7.48 9.72
C VAL A 29 10.25 7.08 8.51
N GLY A 30 10.64 7.52 7.33
CA GLY A 30 10.02 7.15 6.07
C GLY A 30 8.66 7.79 5.81
N SER A 31 7.93 7.22 4.89
CA SER A 31 6.63 7.71 4.45
C SER A 31 5.66 6.55 4.18
N THR A 32 4.40 6.87 4.01
CA THR A 32 3.38 5.98 3.45
C THR A 32 2.82 6.61 2.19
N VAL A 33 2.80 5.86 1.10
CA VAL A 33 2.27 6.30 -0.20
C VAL A 33 0.86 5.75 -0.35
N ILE A 34 -0.12 6.63 -0.45
CA ILE A 34 -1.53 6.30 -0.65
C ILE A 34 -1.89 6.56 -2.10
N PHE A 35 -2.56 5.61 -2.73
CA PHE A 35 -3.05 5.72 -4.10
C PHE A 35 -4.55 6.06 -4.13
N LYS A 36 -4.98 6.76 -5.17
CA LYS A 36 -6.40 6.99 -5.46
C LYS A 36 -7.14 5.69 -5.80
N ASN A 37 -6.41 4.71 -6.30
CA ASN A 37 -6.93 3.40 -6.65
C ASN A 37 -7.39 2.64 -5.42
N ARG A 38 -8.49 1.91 -5.58
CA ARG A 38 -9.15 1.17 -4.50
C ARG A 38 -9.29 -0.30 -4.86
N TYR A 39 -9.35 -1.12 -3.84
CA TYR A 39 -9.66 -2.52 -3.98
C TYR A 39 -10.66 -2.96 -2.90
N TYR A 40 -11.68 -3.69 -3.33
CA TYR A 40 -12.77 -4.15 -2.47
C TYR A 40 -12.79 -5.68 -2.42
N GLY A 41 -11.82 -6.27 -1.75
CA GLY A 41 -11.67 -7.71 -1.64
C GLY A 41 -10.93 -8.13 -0.38
N ASN A 42 -10.71 -9.42 -0.24
CA ASN A 42 -10.09 -10.01 0.95
C ASN A 42 -8.58 -10.16 0.87
N SER A 43 -7.93 -9.52 -0.09
CA SER A 43 -6.50 -9.65 -0.27
C SER A 43 -5.71 -8.59 0.46
N THR A 44 -4.53 -8.98 0.88
CA THR A 44 -3.62 -8.09 1.60
C THR A 44 -2.57 -7.50 0.66
N ASN A 45 -1.87 -8.32 -0.10
CA ASN A 45 -0.74 -7.91 -0.95
C ASN A 45 -0.99 -8.24 -2.43
N PHE A 46 -0.40 -7.43 -3.32
CA PHE A 46 -0.57 -7.57 -4.76
C PHE A 46 0.79 -7.56 -5.47
N THR A 47 0.97 -8.46 -6.43
CA THR A 47 2.20 -8.52 -7.24
C THR A 47 1.93 -8.96 -8.66
N ILE A 48 2.78 -8.51 -9.60
CA ILE A 48 2.85 -9.01 -10.97
C ILE A 48 3.84 -10.18 -11.10
N ASP A 49 4.74 -10.35 -10.16
CA ASP A 49 5.75 -11.40 -10.20
C ASP A 49 5.14 -12.77 -9.88
N LYS A 50 5.20 -13.68 -10.88
CA LYS A 50 4.62 -15.02 -10.73
C LYS A 50 5.32 -15.87 -9.67
N LYS A 51 6.64 -15.76 -9.54
CA LYS A 51 7.40 -16.55 -8.56
C LYS A 51 7.11 -16.05 -7.15
N GLU A 52 7.05 -14.75 -6.97
CA GLU A 52 6.65 -14.14 -5.71
C GLU A 52 5.20 -14.49 -5.36
N LEU A 53 4.31 -14.48 -6.34
CA LEU A 53 2.91 -14.85 -6.17
C LEU A 53 2.76 -16.30 -5.70
N GLU A 54 3.47 -17.24 -6.34
CA GLU A 54 3.43 -18.66 -5.96
C GLU A 54 3.99 -18.89 -4.56
N PHE A 55 5.13 -18.30 -4.25
CA PHE A 55 5.78 -18.44 -2.94
C PHE A 55 4.95 -17.80 -1.81
N LYS A 56 4.51 -16.56 -1.99
CA LYS A 56 3.80 -15.81 -0.93
C LYS A 56 2.34 -16.20 -0.81
N LYS A 57 1.68 -16.67 -1.87
CA LYS A 57 0.30 -17.15 -1.82
C LYS A 57 0.12 -18.32 -0.84
N LEU A 58 1.11 -19.19 -0.75
CA LEU A 58 1.12 -20.30 0.20
C LEU A 58 1.28 -19.84 1.65
N ASN A 59 1.90 -18.66 1.87
CA ASN A 59 2.31 -18.23 3.21
C ASN A 59 1.58 -16.97 3.70
N TYR A 60 1.17 -16.06 2.80
CA TYR A 60 0.72 -14.70 3.16
C TYR A 60 -0.50 -14.19 2.39
N GLY A 61 -1.19 -15.04 1.64
CA GLY A 61 -2.42 -14.64 0.92
C GLY A 61 -2.20 -13.59 -0.18
N GLN A 62 -1.08 -13.67 -0.89
CA GLN A 62 -0.77 -12.72 -1.97
C GLN A 62 -1.66 -12.93 -3.20
N ASN A 63 -2.13 -11.84 -3.82
CA ASN A 63 -2.92 -11.86 -5.04
C ASN A 63 -2.18 -11.25 -6.22
N LYS A 64 -2.53 -11.76 -7.41
CA LYS A 64 -2.04 -11.20 -8.66
C LYS A 64 -2.59 -9.80 -8.87
N ARG A 65 -1.72 -8.88 -9.26
CA ARG A 65 -2.11 -7.57 -9.76
C ARG A 65 -3.02 -7.72 -10.99
N SER A 66 -4.19 -7.12 -10.98
CA SER A 66 -5.21 -7.24 -12.03
C SER A 66 -5.75 -5.88 -12.48
N SER A 67 -6.60 -5.88 -13.50
CA SER A 67 -7.29 -4.69 -13.99
C SER A 67 -8.19 -4.02 -12.96
N GLU A 68 -8.69 -4.76 -11.99
CA GLU A 68 -9.50 -4.21 -10.88
C GLU A 68 -8.75 -3.18 -10.05
N HIS A 69 -7.41 -3.30 -9.98
CA HIS A 69 -6.55 -2.38 -9.25
C HIS A 69 -6.20 -1.11 -10.06
N VAL A 70 -6.47 -1.13 -11.35
CA VAL A 70 -6.10 -0.04 -12.27
C VAL A 70 -7.17 1.05 -12.30
N GLY A 71 -8.44 0.69 -12.16
CA GLY A 71 -9.56 1.61 -12.17
C GLY A 71 -9.60 2.47 -13.43
N LEU A 72 -9.84 3.77 -13.27
CA LEU A 72 -9.96 4.74 -14.35
C LEU A 72 -8.61 5.16 -14.97
N PHE A 73 -7.49 4.78 -14.38
CA PHE A 73 -6.16 5.24 -14.81
C PHE A 73 -5.53 4.36 -15.89
N GLY A 74 -6.15 3.24 -16.24
CA GLY A 74 -5.71 2.33 -17.30
C GLY A 74 -4.29 1.81 -17.10
N ASN A 75 -3.54 1.65 -18.19
CA ASN A 75 -2.16 1.17 -18.18
C ASN A 75 -1.13 2.31 -18.16
N LYS A 76 -1.46 3.44 -17.57
CA LYS A 76 -0.54 4.58 -17.46
C LYS A 76 0.73 4.16 -16.72
N PRO A 77 1.93 4.40 -17.28
CA PRO A 77 3.18 4.15 -16.58
C PRO A 77 3.23 4.94 -15.26
N PHE A 78 3.81 4.31 -14.24
CA PHE A 78 4.01 4.99 -12.97
C PHE A 78 5.14 6.02 -13.06
N ASP A 79 5.04 7.08 -12.27
CA ASP A 79 6.05 8.13 -12.19
C ASP A 79 7.40 7.56 -11.69
N ALA A 80 8.43 7.66 -12.55
CA ALA A 80 9.74 7.10 -12.27
C ALA A 80 10.48 7.83 -11.12
N GLU A 81 10.25 9.13 -10.95
CA GLU A 81 10.89 9.91 -9.88
C GLU A 81 10.28 9.56 -8.52
N ILE A 82 8.95 9.43 -8.45
CA ILE A 82 8.27 8.97 -7.23
C ILE A 82 8.70 7.55 -6.89
N HIS A 83 8.78 6.67 -7.90
CA HIS A 83 9.27 5.30 -7.70
C HIS A 83 10.67 5.28 -7.12
N LYS A 84 11.60 5.98 -7.75
CA LYS A 84 13.00 6.04 -7.31
C LYS A 84 13.15 6.58 -5.89
N LYS A 85 12.40 7.63 -5.56
CA LYS A 85 12.51 8.31 -4.28
C LYS A 85 11.85 7.56 -3.12
N TYR A 86 10.69 6.95 -3.36
CA TYR A 86 9.86 6.40 -2.28
C TYR A 86 9.62 4.91 -2.36
N LEU A 87 9.61 4.33 -3.55
CA LEU A 87 9.13 2.97 -3.80
C LEU A 87 10.15 2.08 -4.54
N ALA A 88 11.43 2.38 -4.40
CA ALA A 88 12.50 1.65 -5.10
C ALA A 88 12.56 0.14 -4.76
N HIS A 89 11.95 -0.28 -3.65
CA HIS A 89 11.81 -1.67 -3.25
C HIS A 89 10.70 -2.42 -4.00
N GLU A 90 9.79 -1.69 -4.62
CA GLU A 90 8.66 -2.25 -5.37
C GLU A 90 9.01 -2.37 -6.85
N ASN A 91 8.55 -3.43 -7.52
CA ASN A 91 8.69 -3.50 -8.97
C ASN A 91 7.82 -2.41 -9.60
N ILE A 92 8.42 -1.52 -10.42
CA ILE A 92 7.70 -0.41 -11.05
C ILE A 92 6.52 -0.88 -11.91
N GLY A 93 6.62 -2.06 -12.51
CA GLY A 93 5.53 -2.68 -13.26
C GLY A 93 4.31 -3.00 -12.39
N ASN A 94 4.52 -3.21 -11.09
CA ASN A 94 3.44 -3.44 -10.12
C ASN A 94 2.65 -2.16 -9.83
N LEU A 95 3.19 -1.00 -10.16
CA LEU A 95 2.60 0.31 -9.92
C LEU A 95 1.90 0.91 -11.15
N VAL A 96 1.94 0.21 -12.29
CA VAL A 96 1.26 0.66 -13.52
C VAL A 96 -0.22 0.86 -13.27
N GLY A 97 -0.76 1.98 -13.73
CA GLY A 97 -2.16 2.37 -13.56
C GLY A 97 -2.52 2.89 -12.17
N LEU A 98 -1.54 3.01 -11.26
CA LEU A 98 -1.76 3.62 -9.96
C LEU A 98 -1.46 5.12 -10.03
N GLU A 99 -2.27 5.90 -9.34
CA GLU A 99 -2.09 7.34 -9.18
C GLU A 99 -1.96 7.70 -7.70
N VAL A 100 -0.90 8.42 -7.37
CA VAL A 100 -0.64 8.86 -6.00
C VAL A 100 -1.69 9.90 -5.59
N GLU A 101 -2.32 9.66 -4.46
CA GLU A 101 -3.20 10.62 -3.79
C GLU A 101 -2.41 11.45 -2.77
N LEU A 102 -1.58 10.78 -1.98
CA LEU A 102 -0.83 11.39 -0.90
C LEU A 102 0.47 10.62 -0.63
N ILE A 103 1.54 11.36 -0.38
CA ILE A 103 2.75 10.85 0.23
C ILE A 103 2.82 11.43 1.64
N PHE A 104 2.49 10.60 2.62
CA PHE A 104 2.46 11.00 4.03
C PHE A 104 3.82 10.79 4.67
N GLN A 105 4.53 11.90 4.91
CA GLN A 105 5.78 11.88 5.67
C GLN A 105 5.50 11.56 7.14
N TRP A 106 6.22 10.59 7.68
CA TRP A 106 6.06 10.20 9.07
C TRP A 106 6.69 11.22 10.01
N GLU A 107 5.86 11.83 10.86
CA GLU A 107 6.25 12.76 11.90
C GLU A 107 5.53 12.41 13.20
N ILE A 108 6.25 12.46 14.31
CA ILE A 108 5.66 12.22 15.65
C ILE A 108 4.64 13.35 15.92
N GLY A 109 3.46 12.96 16.40
CA GLY A 109 2.35 13.89 16.64
C GLY A 109 1.42 14.10 15.45
N SER A 110 1.71 13.48 14.28
CA SER A 110 0.83 13.45 13.13
C SER A 110 -0.04 12.20 13.10
N MET A 111 -1.13 12.26 12.35
CA MET A 111 -2.02 11.12 12.11
C MET A 111 -2.54 11.19 10.68
N LEU A 112 -2.43 10.07 9.97
CA LEU A 112 -3.03 9.88 8.65
C LEU A 112 -4.36 9.14 8.81
N ILE A 113 -5.41 9.64 8.16
CA ILE A 113 -6.71 8.97 8.07
C ILE A 113 -7.03 8.74 6.60
N PHE A 114 -7.32 7.52 6.21
CA PHE A 114 -7.64 7.16 4.83
C PHE A 114 -8.63 5.99 4.76
N ASP A 115 -9.20 5.76 3.59
CA ASP A 115 -10.15 4.67 3.40
C ASP A 115 -9.44 3.32 3.42
N ARG A 116 -10.04 2.33 4.07
CA ARG A 116 -9.50 0.97 4.16
C ARG A 116 -9.32 0.32 2.79
N SER A 117 -10.08 0.76 1.80
CA SER A 117 -10.00 0.29 0.40
C SER A 117 -8.86 0.91 -0.41
N ASN A 118 -8.22 1.98 0.06
CA ASN A 118 -7.10 2.59 -0.67
C ASN A 118 -5.92 1.63 -0.77
N LEU A 119 -5.44 1.41 -1.98
CA LEU A 119 -4.15 0.78 -2.19
C LEU A 119 -3.04 1.67 -1.62
N HIS A 120 -2.06 1.06 -0.97
CA HIS A 120 -0.96 1.82 -0.38
C HIS A 120 0.33 1.00 -0.25
N CYS A 121 1.44 1.70 -0.05
CA CYS A 121 2.76 1.13 0.17
C CYS A 121 3.46 1.84 1.32
N SER A 122 4.28 1.11 2.05
CA SER A 122 5.33 1.72 2.87
C SER A 122 6.44 2.23 1.97
N SER A 123 7.00 3.41 2.24
CA SER A 123 8.18 3.87 1.50
C SER A 123 9.41 3.03 1.83
N SER A 124 10.39 3.08 0.94
CA SER A 124 11.74 2.58 1.23
C SER A 124 12.29 3.28 2.47
N VAL A 125 12.92 2.52 3.36
CA VAL A 125 13.56 3.02 4.57
C VAL A 125 15.05 2.78 4.45
N ILE A 126 15.82 3.85 4.48
CA ILE A 126 17.27 3.79 4.33
C ILE A 126 17.94 3.57 5.69
N GLU A 127 17.45 4.25 6.73
CA GLU A 127 18.00 4.16 8.10
C GLU A 127 16.89 4.17 9.15
N GLY A 128 17.18 3.57 10.31
CA GLY A 128 16.32 3.58 11.49
C GLY A 128 15.23 2.51 11.50
N LYS A 129 14.36 2.63 12.49
CA LYS A 129 13.18 1.76 12.67
C LYS A 129 11.91 2.53 12.38
N LYS A 130 11.07 1.98 11.53
CA LYS A 130 9.76 2.51 11.21
C LYS A 130 8.70 1.80 12.06
N ILE A 131 8.19 2.49 13.07
CA ILE A 131 7.21 1.96 14.02
C ILE A 131 5.98 2.88 14.00
N GLY A 132 4.82 2.33 13.75
CA GLY A 132 3.55 3.04 13.75
C GLY A 132 2.45 2.23 14.41
N LEU A 133 1.41 2.92 14.83
CA LEU A 133 0.16 2.36 15.31
C LEU A 133 -0.90 2.52 14.23
N THR A 134 -1.51 1.42 13.83
CA THR A 134 -2.64 1.42 12.90
C THR A 134 -3.91 1.05 13.64
N THR A 135 -4.97 1.82 13.44
CA THR A 135 -6.30 1.53 13.97
C THR A 135 -7.32 1.49 12.85
N PHE A 136 -8.40 0.77 13.08
CA PHE A 136 -9.45 0.56 12.08
C PHE A 136 -10.81 0.93 12.67
N THR A 137 -11.59 1.70 11.92
CA THR A 137 -12.99 1.90 12.26
C THR A 137 -13.82 0.71 11.81
N LYS A 138 -14.84 0.40 12.57
CA LYS A 138 -15.80 -0.66 12.31
C LYS A 138 -17.19 -0.18 12.73
N LYS A 139 -18.20 -0.69 12.06
CA LYS A 139 -19.58 -0.42 12.45
C LYS A 139 -19.92 -1.07 13.78
#